data_e0a1f8549ceadbd1659ed22786db6874
#
_entry.id   e0a1f8549ceadbd1659ed22786db6874
#
_cell.length_a   1.000
_cell.length_b   1.000
_cell.length_c   1.000
_cell.angle_alpha   90.00
_cell.angle_beta   90.00
_cell.angle_gamma   90.00
#
_symmetry.space_group_name_H-M   'P 1'
#
loop_
_entity.id
_entity.type
_entity.pdbx_description
1 polymer ?
#
loop_
_entity_poly.entity_id
_entity_poly.type
_entity_poly.pdbx_seq_one_letter_code
_entity_poly.pdbx_strand_id
1 'polypeptide(L)'
;MFHVVPVIDLREGGVVHARRGDRGRYPPLRSSLCASNDPVAVVGGLLCLHPFPVVYAADLDAIQGTGDNRPTLARLKAAFPDVGFWVDAGFRTADAVRGFVASGLGDAVLGSESLHDLAPLAALKADPAWERVILSLDFRDRFVGPPDLPDRPDLWPHRIIAMTLARVGSGEGPDWNRLAEIGQTKPQASLFAAGGVRNGKDLRDLAAGGSAGALVATALHDGRIGGAELAALPR
;
A
#
# COMPACT_ATOMS: atom_id res chain seq x y z
N MET A 1 7.37 -16.79 -1.72
CA MET A 1 7.99 -15.86 -0.71
C MET A 1 6.93 -14.87 -0.22
N PHE A 2 6.78 -14.69 1.10
CA PHE A 2 5.82 -13.74 1.68
C PHE A 2 6.51 -12.39 1.94
N HIS A 3 5.88 -11.28 1.55
CA HIS A 3 6.46 -9.94 1.64
C HIS A 3 5.73 -9.08 2.68
N VAL A 4 6.48 -8.49 3.60
CA VAL A 4 5.96 -7.38 4.43
C VAL A 4 6.33 -6.08 3.74
N VAL A 5 5.33 -5.25 3.46
CA VAL A 5 5.46 -3.95 2.82
C VAL A 5 5.15 -2.87 3.85
N PRO A 6 6.15 -2.16 4.38
CA PRO A 6 5.90 -1.03 5.26
C PRO A 6 5.12 0.07 4.56
N VAL A 7 4.24 0.74 5.31
CA VAL A 7 3.40 1.83 4.81
C VAL A 7 3.81 3.15 5.44
N ILE A 8 3.93 4.18 4.61
CA ILE A 8 4.01 5.57 5.02
C ILE A 8 2.89 6.38 4.37
N ASP A 9 2.28 7.27 5.12
CA ASP A 9 1.27 8.21 4.63
C ASP A 9 1.89 9.59 4.62
N LEU A 10 1.98 10.21 3.44
CA LEU A 10 2.61 11.51 3.23
C LEU A 10 1.57 12.63 3.21
N ARG A 11 1.82 13.68 3.98
CA ARG A 11 1.07 14.93 3.97
C ARG A 11 2.02 16.09 4.19
N GLU A 12 1.94 17.13 3.35
CA GLU A 12 2.75 18.35 3.47
C GLU A 12 4.24 18.05 3.66
N GLY A 13 4.75 17.03 2.96
CA GLY A 13 6.15 16.60 3.01
C GLY A 13 6.56 15.79 4.22
N GLY A 14 5.68 15.52 5.19
CA GLY A 14 5.92 14.72 6.39
C GLY A 14 5.14 13.41 6.41
N VAL A 15 5.55 12.47 7.25
CA VAL A 15 4.80 11.23 7.50
C VAL A 15 3.76 11.45 8.60
N VAL A 16 2.53 10.99 8.35
CA VAL A 16 1.41 11.07 9.30
C VAL A 16 0.92 9.68 9.70
N HIS A 17 0.20 9.61 10.82
CA HIS A 17 -0.32 8.35 11.35
C HIS A 17 -1.76 8.13 10.90
N ALA A 18 -1.97 7.21 9.95
CA ALA A 18 -3.30 6.87 9.44
C ALA A 18 -4.19 6.21 10.51
N ARG A 19 -5.44 6.66 10.55
CA ARG A 19 -6.47 6.10 11.45
C ARG A 19 -7.82 6.02 10.75
N ARG A 20 -8.32 4.79 10.54
CA ARG A 20 -9.68 4.47 10.05
C ARG A 20 -10.15 5.27 8.83
N GLY A 21 -9.23 5.70 7.98
CA GLY A 21 -9.54 6.46 6.75
C GLY A 21 -9.99 7.92 6.97
N ASP A 22 -9.94 8.45 8.22
CA ASP A 22 -10.24 9.87 8.51
C ASP A 22 -9.01 10.76 8.21
N ARG A 23 -8.70 10.87 6.91
CA ARG A 23 -7.50 11.55 6.41
C ARG A 23 -7.35 13.00 6.86
N GLY A 24 -8.46 13.69 7.19
CA GLY A 24 -8.44 15.08 7.66
C GLY A 24 -7.79 15.27 9.03
N ARG A 25 -7.69 14.21 9.83
CA ARG A 25 -7.28 14.25 11.24
C ARG A 25 -6.04 13.45 11.58
N TYR A 26 -5.25 13.03 10.59
CA TYR A 26 -4.03 12.27 10.85
C TYR A 26 -2.96 13.14 11.52
N PRO A 27 -2.52 12.82 12.75
CA PRO A 27 -1.43 13.55 13.38
C PRO A 27 -0.08 13.17 12.76
N PRO A 28 0.97 13.98 12.95
CA PRO A 28 2.33 13.58 12.60
C PRO A 28 2.67 12.22 13.21
N LEU A 29 3.41 11.41 12.45
CA LEU A 29 3.82 10.08 12.91
C LEU A 29 4.68 10.19 14.17
N ARG A 30 4.38 9.33 15.15
CA ARG A 30 5.28 9.00 16.25
C ARG A 30 5.68 7.55 16.12
N SER A 31 6.97 7.27 16.15
CA SER A 31 7.53 5.93 15.92
C SER A 31 8.60 5.61 16.93
N SER A 32 8.69 4.35 17.33
CA SER A 32 9.84 3.85 18.11
C SER A 32 11.11 3.68 17.25
N LEU A 33 10.98 3.75 15.92
CA LEU A 33 12.05 3.49 14.97
C LEU A 33 12.83 4.76 14.57
N CYS A 34 12.27 5.96 14.83
CA CYS A 34 12.90 7.24 14.46
C CYS A 34 12.38 8.38 15.33
N ALA A 35 13.20 9.43 15.48
CA ALA A 35 12.90 10.57 16.35
C ALA A 35 12.01 11.65 15.70
N SER A 36 11.79 11.58 14.39
CA SER A 36 11.04 12.60 13.64
C SER A 36 10.07 11.96 12.65
N ASN A 37 9.15 12.76 12.10
CA ASN A 37 8.28 12.37 11.01
C ASN A 37 8.84 12.73 9.62
N ASP A 38 10.14 13.07 9.50
CA ASP A 38 10.78 13.24 8.19
C ASP A 38 10.77 11.91 7.44
N PRO A 39 10.30 11.87 6.18
CA PRO A 39 10.14 10.62 5.44
C PRO A 39 11.44 9.82 5.28
N VAL A 40 12.59 10.48 5.11
CA VAL A 40 13.88 9.79 4.99
C VAL A 40 14.27 9.15 6.33
N ALA A 41 14.05 9.85 7.46
CA ALA A 41 14.30 9.28 8.78
C ALA A 41 13.37 8.11 9.09
N VAL A 42 12.09 8.20 8.71
CA VAL A 42 11.09 7.13 8.92
C VAL A 42 11.44 5.89 8.10
N VAL A 43 11.71 6.03 6.80
CA VAL A 43 12.10 4.90 5.94
C VAL A 43 13.44 4.32 6.38
N GLY A 44 14.42 5.16 6.75
CA GLY A 44 15.69 4.70 7.31
C GLY A 44 15.51 3.86 8.57
N GLY A 45 14.65 4.28 9.50
CA GLY A 45 14.31 3.50 10.69
C GLY A 45 13.66 2.15 10.38
N LEU A 46 12.74 2.11 9.40
CA LEU A 46 12.15 0.87 8.92
C LEU A 46 13.21 -0.07 8.32
N LEU A 47 14.12 0.45 7.48
CA LEU A 47 15.17 -0.34 6.85
C LEU A 47 16.23 -0.84 7.85
N CYS A 48 16.47 -0.11 8.97
CA CYS A 48 17.27 -0.60 10.08
C CYS A 48 16.62 -1.79 10.81
N LEU A 49 15.27 -1.82 10.86
CA LEU A 49 14.54 -2.94 11.47
C LEU A 49 14.63 -4.21 10.61
N HIS A 50 14.46 -4.08 9.29
CA HIS A 50 14.50 -5.17 8.31
C HIS A 50 14.77 -4.63 6.91
N PRO A 51 15.51 -5.35 6.03
CA PRO A 51 15.78 -4.92 4.66
C PRO A 51 14.56 -5.10 3.76
N PHE A 52 13.56 -4.24 3.92
CA PHE A 52 12.36 -4.27 3.09
C PHE A 52 12.69 -3.89 1.65
N PRO A 53 12.36 -4.74 0.66
CA PRO A 53 12.63 -4.43 -0.75
C PRO A 53 11.70 -3.36 -1.32
N VAL A 54 10.55 -3.16 -0.69
CA VAL A 54 9.50 -2.24 -1.14
C VAL A 54 8.89 -1.53 0.05
N VAL A 55 8.55 -0.25 -0.14
CA VAL A 55 7.76 0.58 0.78
C VAL A 55 6.53 1.10 0.03
N TYR A 56 5.35 1.00 0.65
CA TYR A 56 4.15 1.66 0.15
C TYR A 56 4.08 3.09 0.67
N ALA A 57 3.78 4.03 -0.22
CA ALA A 57 3.60 5.44 0.10
C ALA A 57 2.23 5.93 -0.39
N ALA A 58 1.36 6.36 0.52
CA ALA A 58 0.16 7.09 0.15
C ALA A 58 0.47 8.59 0.12
N ASP A 59 0.34 9.22 -1.04
CA ASP A 59 0.41 10.68 -1.19
C ASP A 59 -0.97 11.28 -0.91
N LEU A 60 -1.21 11.63 0.35
CA LEU A 60 -2.52 12.10 0.79
C LEU A 60 -2.90 13.45 0.17
N ASP A 61 -1.92 14.29 -0.13
CA ASP A 61 -2.18 15.60 -0.75
C ASP A 61 -2.66 15.40 -2.20
N ALA A 62 -2.03 14.48 -2.94
CA ALA A 62 -2.45 14.14 -4.30
C ALA A 62 -3.82 13.41 -4.33
N ILE A 63 -4.05 12.47 -3.42
CA ILE A 63 -5.32 11.76 -3.26
C ILE A 63 -6.46 12.75 -2.99
N GLN A 64 -6.22 13.77 -2.15
CA GLN A 64 -7.22 14.77 -1.77
C GLN A 64 -7.29 15.96 -2.76
N GLY A 65 -6.36 16.05 -3.72
CA GLY A 65 -6.29 17.15 -4.69
C GLY A 65 -5.85 18.48 -4.09
N THR A 66 -5.09 18.47 -3.00
CA THR A 66 -4.58 19.65 -2.29
C THR A 66 -3.13 19.99 -2.62
N GLY A 67 -2.44 19.12 -3.35
CA GLY A 67 -1.04 19.23 -3.72
C GLY A 67 -0.46 17.91 -4.18
N ASP A 68 0.85 17.73 -4.06
CA ASP A 68 1.52 16.43 -4.23
C ASP A 68 2.81 16.35 -3.40
N ASN A 69 3.30 15.13 -3.16
CA ASN A 69 4.56 14.84 -2.48
C ASN A 69 5.65 14.31 -3.42
N ARG A 70 5.59 14.61 -4.73
CA ARG A 70 6.62 14.21 -5.69
C ARG A 70 8.04 14.62 -5.28
N PRO A 71 8.30 15.84 -4.76
CA PRO A 71 9.62 16.20 -4.24
C PRO A 71 10.08 15.30 -3.10
N THR A 72 9.17 14.93 -2.20
CA THR A 72 9.44 14.00 -1.09
C THR A 72 9.75 12.59 -1.60
N LEU A 73 8.98 12.08 -2.57
CA LEU A 73 9.25 10.79 -3.22
C LEU A 73 10.60 10.78 -3.93
N ALA A 74 10.99 11.88 -4.59
CA ALA A 74 12.31 12.03 -5.21
C ALA A 74 13.44 11.99 -4.17
N ARG A 75 13.28 12.67 -3.02
CA ARG A 75 14.23 12.59 -1.89
C ARG A 75 14.36 11.15 -1.37
N LEU A 76 13.24 10.45 -1.20
CA LEU A 76 13.21 9.05 -0.76
C LEU A 76 13.94 8.14 -1.76
N LYS A 77 13.66 8.29 -3.07
CA LYS A 77 14.31 7.49 -4.11
C LYS A 77 15.81 7.76 -4.20
N ALA A 78 16.24 9.01 -3.99
CA ALA A 78 17.66 9.37 -3.96
C ALA A 78 18.36 8.80 -2.71
N ALA A 79 17.71 8.81 -1.54
CA ALA A 79 18.26 8.28 -0.29
C ALA A 79 18.33 6.75 -0.26
N PHE A 80 17.37 6.08 -0.93
CA PHE A 80 17.20 4.62 -0.94
C PHE A 80 17.03 4.09 -2.37
N PRO A 81 18.07 4.13 -3.22
CA PRO A 81 17.97 3.80 -4.64
C PRO A 81 17.55 2.34 -4.92
N ASP A 82 17.91 1.42 -4.00
CA ASP A 82 17.61 -0.01 -4.12
C ASP A 82 16.22 -0.38 -3.59
N VAL A 83 15.51 0.56 -2.96
CA VAL A 83 14.15 0.34 -2.46
C VAL A 83 13.13 0.68 -3.53
N GLY A 84 12.21 -0.26 -3.78
CA GLY A 84 11.02 0.00 -4.59
C GLY A 84 9.99 0.83 -3.82
N PHE A 85 9.26 1.69 -4.51
CA PHE A 85 8.14 2.40 -3.91
C PHE A 85 6.85 2.06 -4.67
N TRP A 86 5.81 1.65 -3.93
CA TRP A 86 4.45 1.54 -4.43
C TRP A 86 3.71 2.79 -3.99
N VAL A 87 3.29 3.60 -4.95
CA VAL A 87 2.76 4.93 -4.65
C VAL A 87 1.30 5.02 -5.06
N ASP A 88 0.45 5.30 -4.08
CA ASP A 88 -0.92 5.75 -4.31
C ASP A 88 -0.95 7.29 -4.25
N ALA A 89 -1.21 7.91 -5.39
CA ALA A 89 -1.35 9.35 -5.53
C ALA A 89 -2.74 9.72 -6.12
N GLY A 90 -3.74 8.87 -5.90
CA GLY A 90 -5.09 9.11 -6.35
C GLY A 90 -5.23 9.13 -7.88
N PHE A 91 -4.52 8.25 -8.57
CA PHE A 91 -4.53 8.17 -10.04
C PHE A 91 -5.94 7.89 -10.57
N ARG A 92 -6.40 8.71 -11.52
CA ARG A 92 -7.74 8.62 -12.13
C ARG A 92 -7.72 8.35 -13.62
N THR A 93 -6.56 8.50 -14.27
CA THR A 93 -6.41 8.32 -15.72
C THR A 93 -5.18 7.47 -16.06
N ALA A 94 -5.22 6.78 -17.19
CA ALA A 94 -4.08 6.02 -17.69
C ALA A 94 -2.85 6.91 -17.95
N ASP A 95 -3.05 8.14 -18.43
CA ASP A 95 -1.95 9.08 -18.71
C ASP A 95 -1.25 9.53 -17.43
N ALA A 96 -1.99 9.74 -16.33
CA ALA A 96 -1.40 10.05 -15.03
C ALA A 96 -0.51 8.90 -14.53
N VAL A 97 -0.95 7.65 -14.71
CA VAL A 97 -0.17 6.45 -14.37
C VAL A 97 1.08 6.35 -15.24
N ARG A 98 0.96 6.49 -16.57
CA ARG A 98 2.09 6.47 -17.50
C ARG A 98 3.14 7.52 -17.13
N GLY A 99 2.70 8.75 -16.91
CA GLY A 99 3.59 9.85 -16.51
C GLY A 99 4.28 9.60 -15.18
N PHE A 100 3.58 9.01 -14.21
CA PHE A 100 4.17 8.66 -12.92
C PHE A 100 5.20 7.52 -13.07
N VAL A 101 4.85 6.44 -13.75
CA VAL A 101 5.77 5.30 -13.99
C VAL A 101 7.01 5.76 -14.76
N ALA A 102 6.84 6.62 -15.78
CA ALA A 102 7.95 7.18 -16.56
C ALA A 102 8.86 8.09 -15.74
N SER A 103 8.38 8.71 -14.65
CA SER A 103 9.19 9.53 -13.76
C SER A 103 10.23 8.73 -12.94
N GLY A 104 10.08 7.40 -12.87
CA GLY A 104 10.98 6.53 -12.10
C GLY A 104 10.80 6.59 -10.58
N LEU A 105 9.82 7.34 -10.07
CA LEU A 105 9.59 7.52 -8.62
C LEU A 105 9.04 6.27 -7.93
N GLY A 106 8.40 5.37 -8.69
CA GLY A 106 7.85 4.14 -8.13
C GLY A 106 6.90 3.43 -9.08
N ASP A 107 6.28 2.37 -8.61
CA ASP A 107 5.15 1.69 -9.24
C ASP A 107 3.85 2.36 -8.82
N ALA A 108 2.88 2.46 -9.72
CA ALA A 108 1.63 3.16 -9.47
C ALA A 108 0.61 2.23 -8.81
N VAL A 109 0.06 2.66 -7.66
CA VAL A 109 -1.09 2.02 -7.05
C VAL A 109 -2.36 2.76 -7.47
N LEU A 110 -3.27 2.05 -8.16
CA LEU A 110 -4.60 2.54 -8.49
C LEU A 110 -5.55 2.11 -7.38
N GLY A 111 -5.93 3.05 -6.52
CA GLY A 111 -6.99 2.85 -5.53
C GLY A 111 -8.35 2.86 -6.19
N SER A 112 -9.17 1.83 -5.94
CA SER A 112 -10.52 1.76 -6.51
C SER A 112 -11.39 2.93 -6.07
N GLU A 113 -11.17 3.47 -4.85
CA GLU A 113 -11.88 4.66 -4.37
C GLU A 113 -11.62 5.93 -5.21
N SER A 114 -10.48 5.98 -5.93
CA SER A 114 -10.11 7.11 -6.79
C SER A 114 -10.61 6.98 -8.24
N LEU A 115 -10.99 5.77 -8.65
CA LEU A 115 -11.48 5.50 -10.00
C LEU A 115 -12.95 5.89 -10.13
N HIS A 116 -13.29 6.56 -11.23
CA HIS A 116 -14.69 6.87 -11.59
C HIS A 116 -15.31 5.77 -12.45
N ASP A 117 -14.49 5.11 -13.29
CA ASP A 117 -14.88 4.04 -14.21
C ASP A 117 -13.71 3.08 -14.47
N LEU A 118 -13.90 2.11 -15.36
CA LEU A 118 -12.91 1.09 -15.69
C LEU A 118 -11.97 1.49 -16.85
N ALA A 119 -12.18 2.63 -17.49
CA ALA A 119 -11.41 3.04 -18.67
C ALA A 119 -9.90 3.13 -18.40
N PRO A 120 -9.40 3.65 -17.25
CA PRO A 120 -7.98 3.66 -16.97
C PRO A 120 -7.35 2.27 -16.93
N LEU A 121 -8.02 1.29 -16.29
CA LEU A 121 -7.53 -0.09 -16.22
C LEU A 121 -7.54 -0.76 -17.61
N ALA A 122 -8.61 -0.57 -18.38
CA ALA A 122 -8.72 -1.10 -19.74
C ALA A 122 -7.63 -0.54 -20.66
N ALA A 123 -7.35 0.77 -20.58
CA ALA A 123 -6.34 1.44 -21.38
C ALA A 123 -4.90 1.03 -21.00
N LEU A 124 -4.66 0.69 -19.72
CA LEU A 124 -3.35 0.26 -19.24
C LEU A 124 -3.06 -1.22 -19.51
N LYS A 125 -4.08 -2.07 -19.64
CA LYS A 125 -3.91 -3.52 -19.77
C LYS A 125 -3.02 -3.96 -20.96
N ALA A 126 -3.01 -3.18 -22.03
CA ALA A 126 -2.14 -3.42 -23.20
C ALA A 126 -0.87 -2.55 -23.22
N ASP A 127 -0.63 -1.80 -22.17
CA ASP A 127 0.48 -0.84 -22.04
C ASP A 127 1.66 -1.46 -21.31
N PRO A 128 2.93 -1.18 -21.69
CA PRO A 128 4.10 -1.62 -20.93
C PRO A 128 4.10 -1.19 -19.45
N ALA A 129 3.44 -0.09 -19.11
CA ALA A 129 3.30 0.35 -17.72
C ALA A 129 2.46 -0.61 -16.87
N TRP A 130 1.69 -1.54 -17.48
CA TRP A 130 0.83 -2.48 -16.76
C TRP A 130 1.58 -3.34 -15.75
N GLU A 131 2.79 -3.76 -16.07
CA GLU A 131 3.65 -4.53 -15.16
C GLU A 131 4.05 -3.75 -13.90
N ARG A 132 3.90 -2.44 -13.93
CA ARG A 132 4.19 -1.52 -12.81
C ARG A 132 2.93 -0.95 -12.15
N VAL A 133 1.77 -1.55 -12.45
CA VAL A 133 0.49 -1.21 -11.83
C VAL A 133 0.17 -2.19 -10.71
N ILE A 134 -0.31 -1.66 -9.60
CA ILE A 134 -0.94 -2.39 -8.51
C ILE A 134 -2.37 -1.88 -8.38
N LEU A 135 -3.34 -2.77 -8.25
CA LEU A 135 -4.73 -2.38 -7.98
C LEU A 135 -5.01 -2.51 -6.49
N SER A 136 -5.43 -1.43 -5.85
CA SER A 136 -6.00 -1.49 -4.51
C SER A 136 -7.52 -1.60 -4.63
N LEU A 137 -8.07 -2.72 -4.16
CA LEU A 137 -9.50 -2.91 -3.97
C LEU A 137 -9.86 -2.40 -2.58
N ASP A 138 -10.55 -1.27 -2.51
CA ASP A 138 -10.77 -0.53 -1.28
C ASP A 138 -12.15 -0.85 -0.70
N PHE A 139 -12.18 -1.16 0.59
CA PHE A 139 -13.39 -1.51 1.31
C PHE A 139 -13.51 -0.68 2.60
N ARG A 140 -14.71 -0.15 2.81
CA ARG A 140 -15.20 0.28 4.13
C ARG A 140 -16.10 -0.83 4.67
N ASP A 141 -17.38 -0.61 4.85
CA ASP A 141 -18.35 -1.68 5.11
C ASP A 141 -18.61 -2.51 3.83
N ARG A 142 -18.51 -1.87 2.68
CA ARG A 142 -18.66 -2.42 1.33
C ARG A 142 -17.55 -1.93 0.41
N PHE A 143 -17.48 -2.49 -0.79
CA PHE A 143 -16.56 -2.04 -1.83
C PHE A 143 -16.76 -0.56 -2.15
N VAL A 144 -15.63 0.15 -2.37
CA VAL A 144 -15.58 1.56 -2.73
C VAL A 144 -14.89 1.69 -4.08
N GLY A 145 -15.63 2.14 -5.10
CA GLY A 145 -15.10 2.29 -6.46
C GLY A 145 -16.19 2.05 -7.51
N PRO A 146 -15.81 1.92 -8.79
CA PRO A 146 -16.73 1.58 -9.87
C PRO A 146 -17.45 0.26 -9.57
N PRO A 147 -18.79 0.22 -9.57
CA PRO A 147 -19.55 -0.94 -9.10
C PRO A 147 -19.25 -2.21 -9.90
N ASP A 148 -18.90 -2.07 -11.18
CA ASP A 148 -18.61 -3.20 -12.06
C ASP A 148 -17.17 -3.77 -11.88
N LEU A 149 -16.28 -3.09 -11.15
CA LEU A 149 -14.89 -3.53 -11.02
C LEU A 149 -14.72 -4.90 -10.36
N PRO A 150 -15.49 -5.27 -9.31
CA PRO A 150 -15.41 -6.60 -8.71
C PRO A 150 -15.73 -7.74 -9.69
N ASP A 151 -16.60 -7.49 -10.66
CA ASP A 151 -17.05 -8.46 -11.67
C ASP A 151 -16.14 -8.49 -12.91
N ARG A 152 -15.07 -7.71 -12.93
CA ARG A 152 -14.13 -7.59 -14.04
C ARG A 152 -12.69 -7.98 -13.65
N PRO A 153 -12.46 -9.23 -13.15
CA PRO A 153 -11.12 -9.69 -12.78
C PRO A 153 -10.15 -9.76 -13.97
N ASP A 154 -10.66 -9.71 -15.20
CA ASP A 154 -9.87 -9.60 -16.41
C ASP A 154 -9.12 -8.25 -16.53
N LEU A 155 -9.61 -7.21 -15.83
CA LEU A 155 -8.99 -5.88 -15.73
C LEU A 155 -8.12 -5.70 -14.47
N TRP A 156 -7.96 -6.72 -13.65
CA TRP A 156 -7.10 -6.63 -12.49
C TRP A 156 -5.65 -6.97 -12.88
N PRO A 157 -4.65 -6.18 -12.48
CA PRO A 157 -3.24 -6.52 -12.70
C PRO A 157 -2.83 -7.74 -11.88
N HIS A 158 -1.57 -8.18 -12.04
CA HIS A 158 -1.05 -9.31 -11.28
C HIS A 158 -0.96 -9.03 -9.77
N ARG A 159 -0.67 -7.78 -9.39
CA ARG A 159 -0.54 -7.37 -7.99
C ARG A 159 -1.81 -6.68 -7.51
N ILE A 160 -2.39 -7.20 -6.43
CA ILE A 160 -3.65 -6.71 -5.86
C ILE A 160 -3.49 -6.47 -4.37
N ILE A 161 -3.96 -5.35 -3.89
CA ILE A 161 -4.08 -5.03 -2.47
C ILE A 161 -5.56 -5.14 -2.09
N ALA A 162 -5.87 -5.96 -1.08
CA ALA A 162 -7.17 -5.96 -0.42
C ALA A 162 -7.11 -4.95 0.73
N MET A 163 -7.60 -3.73 0.49
CA MET A 163 -7.51 -2.62 1.44
C MET A 163 -8.81 -2.48 2.24
N THR A 164 -8.80 -2.94 3.49
CA THR A 164 -9.93 -2.74 4.41
C THR A 164 -9.70 -1.46 5.22
N LEU A 165 -10.17 -0.33 4.69
CA LEU A 165 -9.96 1.02 5.24
C LEU A 165 -10.46 1.15 6.70
N ALA A 166 -11.60 0.50 7.04
CA ALA A 166 -12.15 0.51 8.38
C ALA A 166 -11.21 -0.16 9.41
N ARG A 167 -10.34 -1.08 8.97
CA ARG A 167 -9.39 -1.80 9.82
C ARG A 167 -8.02 -1.13 9.91
N VAL A 168 -7.75 -0.08 9.13
CA VAL A 168 -6.47 0.64 9.18
C VAL A 168 -6.27 1.27 10.56
N GLY A 169 -5.21 0.86 11.26
CA GLY A 169 -4.91 1.32 12.61
C GLY A 169 -5.92 0.90 13.70
N SER A 170 -6.88 -0.01 13.41
CA SER A 170 -7.91 -0.44 14.38
C SER A 170 -7.42 -1.53 15.34
N GLY A 171 -6.46 -2.37 14.92
CA GLY A 171 -6.03 -3.53 15.68
C GLY A 171 -7.02 -4.71 15.69
N GLU A 172 -7.96 -4.75 14.74
CA GLU A 172 -8.99 -5.80 14.64
C GLU A 172 -8.54 -7.07 13.93
N GLY A 173 -7.36 -7.07 13.34
CA GLY A 173 -6.83 -8.17 12.52
C GLY A 173 -7.19 -8.05 11.03
N PRO A 174 -6.54 -8.86 10.17
CA PRO A 174 -6.83 -8.89 8.73
C PRO A 174 -8.27 -9.27 8.41
N ASP A 175 -8.76 -8.85 7.25
CA ASP A 175 -10.10 -9.21 6.75
C ASP A 175 -10.04 -10.53 5.98
N TRP A 176 -10.09 -11.64 6.72
CA TRP A 176 -9.94 -12.98 6.16
C TRP A 176 -10.99 -13.32 5.12
N ASN A 177 -12.25 -12.89 5.32
CA ASN A 177 -13.34 -13.16 4.38
C ASN A 177 -13.08 -12.45 3.04
N ARG A 178 -12.66 -11.19 3.09
CA ARG A 178 -12.35 -10.41 1.90
C ARG A 178 -11.15 -10.97 1.15
N LEU A 179 -10.11 -11.37 1.87
CA LEU A 179 -8.94 -12.01 1.26
C LEU A 179 -9.29 -13.31 0.57
N ALA A 180 -10.14 -14.14 1.18
CA ALA A 180 -10.60 -15.39 0.58
C ALA A 180 -11.43 -15.15 -0.68
N GLU A 181 -12.36 -14.18 -0.66
CA GLU A 181 -13.21 -13.79 -1.79
C GLU A 181 -12.36 -13.33 -3.00
N ILE A 182 -11.43 -12.39 -2.78
CA ILE A 182 -10.55 -11.87 -3.83
C ILE A 182 -9.62 -12.97 -4.36
N GLY A 183 -9.03 -13.79 -3.47
CA GLY A 183 -8.15 -14.89 -3.85
C GLY A 183 -8.85 -15.96 -4.69
N GLN A 184 -10.14 -16.22 -4.43
CA GLN A 184 -10.95 -17.13 -5.26
C GLN A 184 -11.27 -16.51 -6.63
N THR A 185 -11.52 -15.19 -6.68
CA THR A 185 -11.85 -14.49 -7.92
C THR A 185 -10.66 -14.43 -8.88
N LYS A 186 -9.44 -14.27 -8.37
CA LYS A 186 -8.20 -14.24 -9.19
C LYS A 186 -7.07 -15.03 -8.53
N PRO A 187 -7.09 -16.35 -8.59
CA PRO A 187 -6.14 -17.21 -7.86
C PRO A 187 -4.67 -17.03 -8.23
N GLN A 188 -4.37 -16.57 -9.45
CA GLN A 188 -3.01 -16.36 -9.92
C GLN A 188 -2.44 -14.99 -9.59
N ALA A 189 -3.22 -14.10 -8.95
CA ALA A 189 -2.71 -12.79 -8.55
C ALA A 189 -1.86 -12.89 -7.28
N SER A 190 -0.88 -12.00 -7.18
CA SER A 190 -0.16 -11.72 -5.94
C SER A 190 -1.04 -10.84 -5.05
N LEU A 191 -1.73 -11.44 -4.09
CA LEU A 191 -2.65 -10.74 -3.19
C LEU A 191 -1.95 -10.28 -1.92
N PHE A 192 -2.09 -9.00 -1.60
CA PHE A 192 -1.55 -8.36 -0.41
C PHE A 192 -2.67 -7.90 0.51
N ALA A 193 -2.59 -8.30 1.79
CA ALA A 193 -3.53 -7.84 2.81
C ALA A 193 -3.17 -6.42 3.28
N ALA A 194 -4.16 -5.54 3.43
CA ALA A 194 -3.96 -4.21 3.99
C ALA A 194 -5.08 -3.83 4.98
N GLY A 195 -4.67 -3.34 6.13
CA GLY A 195 -5.55 -3.00 7.25
C GLY A 195 -5.63 -4.09 8.32
N GLY A 196 -5.45 -3.70 9.56
CA GLY A 196 -5.69 -4.52 10.75
C GLY A 196 -4.57 -5.44 11.21
N VAL A 197 -3.48 -5.66 10.46
CA VAL A 197 -2.36 -6.51 10.89
C VAL A 197 -1.80 -6.06 12.24
N ARG A 198 -1.75 -6.98 13.22
CA ARG A 198 -1.46 -6.67 14.62
C ARG A 198 -0.07 -7.09 15.08
N ASN A 199 0.39 -8.25 14.62
CA ASN A 199 1.57 -8.92 15.15
C ASN A 199 2.12 -9.98 14.18
N GLY A 200 3.24 -10.62 14.54
CA GLY A 200 3.88 -11.65 13.74
C GLY A 200 3.01 -12.92 13.52
N LYS A 201 2.03 -13.20 14.40
CA LYS A 201 1.09 -14.31 14.17
C LYS A 201 0.20 -14.03 12.97
N ASP A 202 -0.36 -12.81 12.86
CA ASP A 202 -1.18 -12.43 11.70
C ASP A 202 -0.38 -12.56 10.39
N LEU A 203 0.91 -12.20 10.39
CA LEU A 203 1.77 -12.34 9.21
C LEU A 203 1.96 -13.82 8.81
N ARG A 204 2.21 -14.69 9.79
CA ARG A 204 2.34 -16.15 9.53
C ARG A 204 1.04 -16.75 9.02
N ASP A 205 -0.09 -16.36 9.60
CA ASP A 205 -1.41 -16.85 9.18
C ASP A 205 -1.74 -16.38 7.75
N LEU A 206 -1.40 -15.11 7.38
CA LEU A 206 -1.55 -14.60 6.02
C LEU A 206 -0.68 -15.36 5.02
N ALA A 207 0.57 -15.65 5.39
CA ALA A 207 1.48 -16.45 4.57
C ALA A 207 0.95 -17.88 4.37
N ALA A 208 0.48 -18.52 5.44
CA ALA A 208 -0.12 -19.87 5.39
C ALA A 208 -1.43 -19.90 4.58
N GLY A 209 -2.18 -18.79 4.59
CA GLY A 209 -3.40 -18.60 3.79
C GLY A 209 -3.16 -18.27 2.32
N GLY A 210 -1.90 -18.26 1.86
CA GLY A 210 -1.55 -18.06 0.45
C GLY A 210 -1.49 -16.59 0.00
N SER A 211 -1.57 -15.63 0.93
CA SER A 211 -1.31 -14.22 0.59
C SER A 211 0.15 -14.04 0.16
N ALA A 212 0.39 -13.21 -0.85
CA ALA A 212 1.74 -12.84 -1.30
C ALA A 212 2.45 -11.92 -0.31
N GLY A 213 1.70 -11.20 0.51
CA GLY A 213 2.26 -10.31 1.52
C GLY A 213 1.22 -9.51 2.29
N ALA A 214 1.71 -8.56 3.07
CA ALA A 214 0.88 -7.64 3.83
C ALA A 214 1.48 -6.24 3.88
N LEU A 215 0.62 -5.22 3.77
CA LEU A 215 0.94 -3.83 4.04
C LEU A 215 0.81 -3.59 5.56
N VAL A 216 1.87 -3.06 6.18
CA VAL A 216 1.93 -2.88 7.63
C VAL A 216 2.45 -1.50 7.98
N ALA A 217 1.73 -0.77 8.81
CA ALA A 217 2.14 0.53 9.34
C ALA A 217 2.30 0.47 10.86
N THR A 218 1.20 0.65 11.59
CA THR A 218 1.17 0.87 13.04
C THR A 218 1.93 -0.20 13.84
N ALA A 219 1.79 -1.48 13.47
CA ALA A 219 2.43 -2.57 14.21
C ALA A 219 3.98 -2.59 14.10
N LEU A 220 4.55 -2.02 13.03
CA LEU A 220 6.00 -1.79 12.92
C LEU A 220 6.43 -0.59 13.79
N HIS A 221 5.71 0.54 13.67
CA HIS A 221 6.06 1.76 14.41
C HIS A 221 5.87 1.64 15.93
N ASP A 222 4.92 0.80 16.37
CA ASP A 222 4.67 0.51 17.80
C ASP A 222 5.59 -0.60 18.36
N GLY A 223 6.43 -1.23 17.52
CA GLY A 223 7.31 -2.34 17.92
C GLY A 223 6.59 -3.67 18.19
N ARG A 224 5.31 -3.81 17.80
CA ARG A 224 4.56 -5.08 17.91
C ARG A 224 4.98 -6.13 16.88
N ILE A 225 5.62 -5.69 15.81
CA ILE A 225 6.32 -6.53 14.84
C ILE A 225 7.76 -6.04 14.80
N GLY A 226 8.68 -6.86 15.30
CA GLY A 226 10.11 -6.59 15.35
C GLY A 226 10.91 -7.42 14.35
N GLY A 227 12.24 -7.24 14.36
CA GLY A 227 13.13 -7.96 13.44
C GLY A 227 13.05 -9.49 13.59
N ALA A 228 12.81 -10.01 14.80
CA ALA A 228 12.69 -11.45 15.03
C ALA A 228 11.46 -12.05 14.35
N GLU A 229 10.29 -11.37 14.46
CA GLU A 229 9.07 -11.80 13.79
C GLU A 229 9.20 -11.75 12.26
N LEU A 230 9.87 -10.71 11.74
CA LEU A 230 10.09 -10.54 10.30
C LEU A 230 11.06 -11.61 9.76
N ALA A 231 12.13 -11.92 10.50
CA ALA A 231 13.09 -12.95 10.11
C ALA A 231 12.54 -14.38 10.13
N ALA A 232 11.49 -14.61 10.92
CA ALA A 232 10.83 -15.92 11.05
C ALA A 232 9.77 -16.18 9.96
N LEU A 233 9.51 -15.26 9.04
CA LEU A 233 8.54 -15.44 7.96
C LEU A 233 9.08 -16.39 6.88
N PRO A 234 8.21 -17.16 6.20
CA PRO A 234 8.63 -18.07 5.14
C PRO A 234 9.23 -17.29 3.95
N ARG A 235 10.40 -17.76 3.50
CA ARG A 235 11.10 -17.23 2.33
C ARG A 235 10.51 -17.76 1.03
#